data_22856d31b2eac7284a44193d8b634fb2
#
_entry.id   22856d31b2eac7284a44193d8b634fb2
#
_cell.length_a   1.000
_cell.length_b   1.000
_cell.length_c   1.000
_cell.angle_alpha   90.00
_cell.angle_beta   90.00
_cell.angle_gamma   90.00
#
_symmetry.space_group_name_H-M   'P 1'
#
loop_
_entity.id
_entity.type
_entity.pdbx_description
1 polymer ?
#
loop_
_entity_poly.entity_id
_entity_poly.type
_entity_poly.pdbx_seq_one_letter_code
_entity_poly.pdbx_strand_id
1 'polypeptide(L)'
;MEKFFKLNEKGSNVKTELIAGLTTFLAMAYILGVNPAVLADAGMDKASVFLATAISAGVASIFQGLVANYPVALASGMGVNALFAYTICGQMGFSWAAALSAVFISGIIFILISVTGVRKAIINAIPVQLKLAIGAGIGFFIAFVGLKNAGIIVASPSTFVTIGNLTDPTVLLAIVGLLITIALVIKNVPAAVFVGMVITAVIGIILGFMGMAGMPTLPEHFISFDFELQAAGSCFSGISELFANPFQAFVVIFSFLFVDFFDTAGTLVAIGNRIGLINDKGELENAEQALLADAVGTVFGAVLGTSTVTSFVESSSGVGVGGRTGLTACTSGVCFLLAVFLSPLILSTVTNAVTAPALIVVGIMMAQQLKGIDWDDMIFAAAGFVTVIMMILMYSISNGIACGFIVYTIAMIAAGKAKEVHPTVWALMIIFVLYFATPYIM
;
A
#
# COMPACT_ATOMS: atom_id res chain seq x y z
N MET A 1 19.14 14.77 20.42
CA MET A 1 18.73 14.61 19.03
C MET A 1 19.92 14.43 18.09
N GLU A 2 20.85 15.38 18.03
CA GLU A 2 21.97 15.38 17.08
C GLU A 2 22.85 14.12 17.16
N LYS A 3 23.30 13.74 18.37
CA LYS A 3 24.10 12.53 18.58
C LYS A 3 23.32 11.23 18.34
N PHE A 4 22.02 11.19 18.65
CA PHE A 4 21.21 9.99 18.52
C PHE A 4 20.94 9.66 17.04
N PHE A 5 20.52 10.65 16.25
CA PHE A 5 20.23 10.47 14.82
C PHE A 5 21.46 10.63 13.92
N LYS A 6 22.64 10.99 14.48
CA LYS A 6 23.89 11.21 13.72
C LYS A 6 23.74 12.25 12.61
N LEU A 7 23.04 13.37 12.89
CA LEU A 7 22.67 14.36 11.88
C LEU A 7 23.83 14.89 11.10
N ASN A 8 24.90 15.32 11.78
CA ASN A 8 26.12 15.87 11.15
C ASN A 8 26.85 14.82 10.31
N GLU A 9 26.93 13.57 10.78
CA GLU A 9 27.57 12.47 10.04
C GLU A 9 26.84 12.17 8.73
N LYS A 10 25.50 12.34 8.71
CA LYS A 10 24.64 12.11 7.53
C LYS A 10 24.39 13.40 6.72
N GLY A 11 25.11 14.50 7.02
CA GLY A 11 25.03 15.75 6.27
C GLY A 11 23.71 16.48 6.37
N SER A 12 23.01 16.38 7.51
CA SER A 12 21.71 17.00 7.77
C SER A 12 21.74 17.84 9.06
N ASN A 13 20.64 18.48 9.36
CA ASN A 13 20.41 19.25 10.58
C ASN A 13 18.95 19.17 11.00
N VAL A 14 18.66 19.52 12.26
CA VAL A 14 17.32 19.42 12.86
C VAL A 14 16.26 20.14 12.00
N LYS A 15 16.53 21.35 11.53
CA LYS A 15 15.57 22.14 10.73
C LYS A 15 15.23 21.43 9.42
N THR A 16 16.24 20.92 8.71
CA THR A 16 16.06 20.18 7.46
C THR A 16 15.26 18.92 7.69
N GLU A 17 15.55 18.15 8.74
CA GLU A 17 14.83 16.91 9.07
C GLU A 17 13.35 17.19 9.42
N LEU A 18 13.06 18.26 10.17
CA LEU A 18 11.67 18.64 10.48
C LEU A 18 10.89 19.03 9.22
N ILE A 19 11.53 19.83 8.33
CA ILE A 19 10.90 20.19 7.03
C ILE A 19 10.69 18.94 6.18
N ALA A 20 11.69 18.04 6.12
CA ALA A 20 11.61 16.80 5.40
C ALA A 20 10.50 15.88 5.93
N GLY A 21 10.35 15.78 7.26
CA GLY A 21 9.29 15.00 7.89
C GLY A 21 7.90 15.58 7.61
N LEU A 22 7.74 16.88 7.66
CA LEU A 22 6.47 17.53 7.27
C LEU A 22 6.18 17.30 5.79
N THR A 23 7.18 17.39 4.91
CA THR A 23 7.02 17.12 3.47
C THR A 23 6.63 15.68 3.21
N THR A 24 7.23 14.72 3.92
CA THR A 24 6.87 13.30 3.87
C THR A 24 5.43 13.09 4.32
N PHE A 25 5.04 13.65 5.48
CA PHE A 25 3.67 13.58 5.99
C PHE A 25 2.66 14.10 4.97
N LEU A 26 2.89 15.30 4.40
CA LEU A 26 1.98 15.87 3.40
C LEU A 26 1.90 15.01 2.14
N ALA A 27 3.00 14.39 1.71
CA ALA A 27 3.00 13.48 0.57
C ALA A 27 2.19 12.21 0.83
N MET A 28 2.12 11.76 2.09
CA MET A 28 1.43 10.54 2.53
C MET A 28 0.03 10.82 3.09
N ALA A 29 -0.33 12.08 3.40
CA ALA A 29 -1.56 12.41 4.14
C ALA A 29 -2.85 11.94 3.45
N TYR A 30 -2.81 11.71 2.14
CA TYR A 30 -3.94 11.14 1.40
C TYR A 30 -4.39 9.78 1.94
N ILE A 31 -3.51 9.01 2.59
CA ILE A 31 -3.84 7.69 3.15
C ILE A 31 -4.88 7.79 4.28
N LEU A 32 -4.91 8.91 5.00
CA LEU A 32 -5.90 9.19 6.05
C LEU A 32 -7.34 9.24 5.52
N GLY A 33 -7.50 9.54 4.24
CA GLY A 33 -8.80 9.50 3.57
C GLY A 33 -9.01 8.20 2.80
N VAL A 34 -7.99 7.74 2.09
CA VAL A 34 -8.10 6.60 1.18
C VAL A 34 -8.23 5.28 1.94
N ASN A 35 -7.44 5.05 3.00
CA ASN A 35 -7.53 3.80 3.73
C ASN A 35 -8.89 3.56 4.39
N PRO A 36 -9.50 4.54 5.11
CA PRO A 36 -10.86 4.38 5.62
C PRO A 36 -11.90 4.16 4.52
N ALA A 37 -11.75 4.78 3.35
CA ALA A 37 -12.66 4.58 2.24
C ALA A 37 -12.57 3.14 1.69
N VAL A 38 -11.37 2.61 1.50
CA VAL A 38 -11.15 1.25 0.97
C VAL A 38 -11.61 0.18 1.97
N LEU A 39 -11.28 0.31 3.25
CA LEU A 39 -11.66 -0.69 4.25
C LEU A 39 -13.15 -0.62 4.61
N ALA A 40 -13.81 0.51 4.39
CA ALA A 40 -15.27 0.61 4.51
C ALA A 40 -15.99 -0.24 3.45
N ASP A 41 -15.40 -0.46 2.26
CA ASP A 41 -15.94 -1.38 1.26
C ASP A 41 -15.94 -2.84 1.76
N ALA A 42 -15.11 -3.17 2.77
CA ALA A 42 -15.15 -4.45 3.50
C ALA A 42 -16.12 -4.44 4.69
N GLY A 43 -16.85 -3.37 4.93
CA GLY A 43 -17.83 -3.23 6.02
C GLY A 43 -17.25 -2.70 7.34
N MET A 44 -16.04 -2.15 7.34
CA MET A 44 -15.44 -1.53 8.53
C MET A 44 -15.95 -0.09 8.72
N ASP A 45 -16.03 0.35 9.97
CA ASP A 45 -16.40 1.74 10.28
C ASP A 45 -15.29 2.72 9.87
N LYS A 46 -15.64 3.75 9.09
CA LYS A 46 -14.68 4.71 8.55
C LYS A 46 -13.95 5.50 9.63
N ALA A 47 -14.63 5.89 10.70
CA ALA A 47 -14.04 6.69 11.77
C ALA A 47 -13.04 5.86 12.58
N SER A 48 -13.40 4.62 12.91
CA SER A 48 -12.51 3.67 13.56
C SER A 48 -11.27 3.37 12.72
N VAL A 49 -11.42 3.13 11.41
CA VAL A 49 -10.30 2.88 10.50
C VAL A 49 -9.42 4.12 10.35
N PHE A 50 -10.00 5.33 10.30
CA PHE A 50 -9.23 6.57 10.27
C PHE A 50 -8.32 6.69 11.49
N LEU A 51 -8.87 6.50 12.68
CA LEU A 51 -8.12 6.55 13.93
C LEU A 51 -7.02 5.49 13.98
N ALA A 52 -7.37 4.24 13.63
CA ALA A 52 -6.41 3.14 13.56
C ALA A 52 -5.28 3.44 12.57
N THR A 53 -5.60 4.03 11.41
CA THR A 53 -4.61 4.42 10.38
C THR A 53 -3.67 5.51 10.90
N ALA A 54 -4.22 6.59 11.46
CA ALA A 54 -3.43 7.72 11.93
C ALA A 54 -2.52 7.33 13.10
N ILE A 55 -3.05 6.57 14.06
CA ILE A 55 -2.28 6.13 15.25
C ILE A 55 -1.21 5.11 14.83
N SER A 56 -1.57 4.12 14.01
CA SER A 56 -0.60 3.10 13.58
C SER A 56 0.51 3.69 12.71
N ALA A 57 0.18 4.57 11.76
CA ALA A 57 1.16 5.28 10.94
C ALA A 57 2.09 6.15 11.82
N GLY A 58 1.51 6.87 12.79
CA GLY A 58 2.26 7.70 13.71
C GLY A 58 3.25 6.92 14.54
N VAL A 59 2.77 5.89 15.25
CA VAL A 59 3.59 5.05 16.13
C VAL A 59 4.64 4.27 15.34
N ALA A 60 4.26 3.64 14.22
CA ALA A 60 5.18 2.85 13.40
C ALA A 60 6.27 3.73 12.76
N SER A 61 5.93 4.94 12.27
CA SER A 61 6.92 5.88 11.73
C SER A 61 7.91 6.37 12.78
N ILE A 62 7.43 6.66 14.01
CA ILE A 62 8.31 7.02 15.13
C ILE A 62 9.22 5.83 15.46
N PHE A 63 8.67 4.63 15.56
CA PHE A 63 9.44 3.42 15.86
C PHE A 63 10.50 3.16 14.78
N GLN A 64 10.15 3.27 13.51
CA GLN A 64 11.08 3.18 12.38
C GLN A 64 12.24 4.19 12.50
N GLY A 65 11.90 5.45 12.79
CA GLY A 65 12.89 6.51 12.96
C GLY A 65 13.85 6.27 14.11
N LEU A 66 13.36 5.73 15.24
CA LEU A 66 14.17 5.47 16.45
C LEU A 66 15.04 4.21 16.32
N VAL A 67 14.51 3.15 15.71
CA VAL A 67 15.18 1.83 15.68
C VAL A 67 16.09 1.68 14.46
N ALA A 68 15.63 2.07 13.27
CA ALA A 68 16.40 1.94 12.04
C ALA A 68 17.19 3.19 11.67
N ASN A 69 16.82 4.34 12.22
CA ASN A 69 17.34 5.66 11.85
C ASN A 69 17.21 5.96 10.33
N TYR A 70 16.05 5.57 9.74
CA TYR A 70 15.73 5.79 8.33
C TYR A 70 14.77 6.96 8.15
N PRO A 71 14.94 7.79 7.10
CA PRO A 71 14.00 8.86 6.76
C PRO A 71 12.77 8.34 6.02
N VAL A 72 12.23 7.20 6.48
CA VAL A 72 11.11 6.48 5.85
C VAL A 72 9.96 6.39 6.82
N ALA A 73 8.84 7.00 6.48
CA ALA A 73 7.60 6.90 7.24
C ALA A 73 6.79 5.68 6.80
N LEU A 74 6.00 5.16 7.72
CA LEU A 74 5.15 3.99 7.53
C LEU A 74 3.68 4.39 7.64
N ALA A 75 2.83 3.74 6.85
CA ALA A 75 1.37 3.83 6.96
C ALA A 75 0.72 2.60 6.34
N SER A 76 -0.63 2.52 6.37
CA SER A 76 -1.36 1.40 5.79
C SER A 76 -1.10 1.27 4.28
N GLY A 77 -0.57 0.13 3.85
CA GLY A 77 -0.13 -0.10 2.47
C GLY A 77 -1.29 -0.21 1.48
N MET A 78 -1.26 0.59 0.41
CA MET A 78 -2.36 0.68 -0.55
C MET A 78 -2.65 -0.65 -1.25
N GLY A 79 -1.61 -1.38 -1.69
CA GLY A 79 -1.77 -2.68 -2.32
C GLY A 79 -2.37 -3.72 -1.38
N VAL A 80 -1.94 -3.68 -0.14
CA VAL A 80 -2.41 -4.60 0.89
C VAL A 80 -3.83 -4.26 1.35
N ASN A 81 -4.19 -2.97 1.39
CA ASN A 81 -5.58 -2.54 1.66
C ASN A 81 -6.55 -3.08 0.61
N ALA A 82 -6.14 -3.00 -0.66
CA ALA A 82 -6.93 -3.53 -1.77
C ALA A 82 -7.03 -5.07 -1.73
N LEU A 83 -5.96 -5.77 -1.39
CA LEU A 83 -5.97 -7.21 -1.12
C LEU A 83 -6.96 -7.55 0.00
N PHE A 84 -6.91 -6.81 1.12
CA PHE A 84 -7.80 -6.96 2.26
C PHE A 84 -9.27 -6.83 1.85
N ALA A 85 -9.63 -5.65 1.31
CA ALA A 85 -11.03 -5.30 1.09
C ALA A 85 -11.65 -6.06 -0.09
N TYR A 86 -10.96 -6.13 -1.22
CA TYR A 86 -11.55 -6.62 -2.45
C TYR A 86 -11.30 -8.11 -2.71
N THR A 87 -10.12 -8.61 -2.39
CA THR A 87 -9.81 -10.03 -2.62
C THR A 87 -10.29 -10.88 -1.44
N ILE A 88 -9.85 -10.58 -0.22
CA ILE A 88 -10.09 -11.46 0.93
C ILE A 88 -11.52 -11.30 1.43
N CYS A 89 -11.97 -10.08 1.69
CA CYS A 89 -13.36 -9.86 2.13
C CYS A 89 -14.35 -9.98 0.96
N GLY A 90 -14.04 -9.34 -0.19
CA GLY A 90 -14.99 -9.27 -1.30
C GLY A 90 -15.14 -10.55 -2.09
N GLN A 91 -14.03 -11.21 -2.50
CA GLN A 91 -14.08 -12.41 -3.35
C GLN A 91 -14.07 -13.72 -2.56
N MET A 92 -13.20 -13.81 -1.53
CA MET A 92 -13.10 -15.03 -0.73
C MET A 92 -14.16 -15.11 0.36
N GLY A 93 -14.89 -14.01 0.64
CA GLY A 93 -16.03 -13.98 1.55
C GLY A 93 -15.68 -14.01 3.04
N PHE A 94 -14.42 -13.76 3.40
CA PHE A 94 -14.02 -13.64 4.81
C PHE A 94 -14.58 -12.35 5.43
N SER A 95 -14.95 -12.42 6.70
CA SER A 95 -15.23 -11.20 7.45
C SER A 95 -13.97 -10.33 7.58
N TRP A 96 -14.17 -9.02 7.74
CA TRP A 96 -13.04 -8.11 7.98
C TRP A 96 -12.28 -8.46 9.28
N ALA A 97 -12.94 -9.07 10.26
CA ALA A 97 -12.28 -9.54 11.48
C ALA A 97 -11.33 -10.71 11.20
N ALA A 98 -11.74 -11.67 10.35
CA ALA A 98 -10.88 -12.76 9.90
C ALA A 98 -9.71 -12.26 9.04
N ALA A 99 -9.94 -11.26 8.18
CA ALA A 99 -8.88 -10.61 7.43
C ALA A 99 -7.87 -9.88 8.34
N LEU A 100 -8.32 -9.18 9.40
CA LEU A 100 -7.44 -8.60 10.42
C LEU A 100 -6.64 -9.67 11.19
N SER A 101 -7.24 -10.84 11.46
CA SER A 101 -6.53 -11.97 12.08
C SER A 101 -5.39 -12.45 11.18
N ALA A 102 -5.64 -12.52 9.87
CA ALA A 102 -4.61 -12.92 8.91
C ALA A 102 -3.48 -11.88 8.82
N VAL A 103 -3.79 -10.58 8.84
CA VAL A 103 -2.80 -9.50 8.91
C VAL A 103 -1.97 -9.62 10.19
N PHE A 104 -2.62 -9.82 11.34
CA PHE A 104 -1.94 -9.99 12.62
C PHE A 104 -0.97 -11.15 12.61
N ILE A 105 -1.42 -12.33 12.14
CA ILE A 105 -0.58 -13.53 12.07
C ILE A 105 0.55 -13.36 11.05
N SER A 106 0.28 -12.74 9.89
CA SER A 106 1.33 -12.44 8.90
C SER A 106 2.40 -11.52 9.48
N GLY A 107 2.00 -10.49 10.25
CA GLY A 107 2.92 -9.59 10.95
C GLY A 107 3.79 -10.32 11.98
N ILE A 108 3.22 -11.25 12.78
CA ILE A 108 4.00 -12.09 13.71
C ILE A 108 5.00 -12.96 12.95
N ILE A 109 4.58 -13.64 11.89
CA ILE A 109 5.47 -14.45 11.05
C ILE A 109 6.58 -13.55 10.48
N PHE A 110 6.24 -12.33 10.08
CA PHE A 110 7.16 -11.36 9.53
C PHE A 110 8.23 -10.91 10.54
N ILE A 111 7.85 -10.71 11.81
CA ILE A 111 8.79 -10.46 12.92
C ILE A 111 9.75 -11.65 13.05
N LEU A 112 9.23 -12.88 13.09
CA LEU A 112 10.05 -14.09 13.23
C LEU A 112 11.03 -14.26 12.06
N ILE A 113 10.58 -14.04 10.83
CA ILE A 113 11.43 -14.10 9.62
C ILE A 113 12.51 -13.01 9.65
N SER A 114 12.18 -11.79 10.13
CA SER A 114 13.12 -10.68 10.21
C SER A 114 14.25 -10.94 11.21
N VAL A 115 13.92 -11.58 12.34
CA VAL A 115 14.92 -11.92 13.39
C VAL A 115 15.79 -13.10 12.97
N THR A 116 15.28 -14.04 12.15
CA THR A 116 16.03 -15.26 11.76
C THR A 116 16.93 -15.10 10.53
N GLY A 117 16.90 -13.94 9.85
CA GLY A 117 17.70 -13.70 8.64
C GLY A 117 17.24 -14.47 7.39
N VAL A 118 16.21 -15.32 7.47
CA VAL A 118 15.63 -16.08 6.35
C VAL A 118 15.12 -15.16 5.25
N ARG A 119 14.77 -13.94 5.60
CA ARG A 119 14.25 -12.91 4.71
C ARG A 119 15.19 -12.59 3.55
N LYS A 120 16.51 -12.47 3.80
CA LYS A 120 17.51 -12.21 2.77
C LYS A 120 17.52 -13.33 1.71
N ALA A 121 17.33 -14.57 2.14
CA ALA A 121 17.27 -15.72 1.24
C ALA A 121 16.03 -15.67 0.33
N ILE A 122 14.86 -15.30 0.86
CA ILE A 122 13.61 -15.21 0.09
C ILE A 122 13.69 -14.06 -0.94
N ILE A 123 14.19 -12.86 -0.53
CA ILE A 123 14.35 -11.73 -1.46
C ILE A 123 15.23 -12.12 -2.64
N ASN A 124 16.36 -12.77 -2.36
CA ASN A 124 17.31 -13.11 -3.41
C ASN A 124 16.85 -14.26 -4.31
N ALA A 125 15.90 -15.09 -3.85
CA ALA A 125 15.36 -16.21 -4.59
C ALA A 125 14.47 -15.80 -5.77
N ILE A 126 13.80 -14.63 -5.69
CA ILE A 126 12.82 -14.20 -6.70
C ILE A 126 13.49 -13.22 -7.67
N PRO A 127 13.35 -13.44 -8.99
CA PRO A 127 13.91 -12.55 -10.00
C PRO A 127 13.43 -11.11 -9.82
N VAL A 128 14.33 -10.14 -9.97
CA VAL A 128 14.04 -8.71 -9.81
C VAL A 128 12.91 -8.29 -10.74
N GLN A 129 12.90 -8.77 -11.97
CA GLN A 129 11.90 -8.43 -12.98
C GLN A 129 10.49 -8.90 -12.60
N LEU A 130 10.36 -10.06 -11.94
CA LEU A 130 9.08 -10.54 -11.43
C LEU A 130 8.57 -9.69 -10.26
N LYS A 131 9.48 -9.22 -9.39
CA LYS A 131 9.15 -8.25 -8.32
C LYS A 131 8.62 -6.95 -8.89
N LEU A 132 9.27 -6.43 -9.94
CA LEU A 132 8.83 -5.21 -10.64
C LEU A 132 7.47 -5.40 -11.30
N ALA A 133 7.22 -6.57 -11.89
CA ALA A 133 5.92 -6.90 -12.45
C ALA A 133 4.80 -6.94 -11.39
N ILE A 134 5.10 -7.49 -10.22
CA ILE A 134 4.16 -7.50 -9.07
C ILE A 134 3.85 -6.06 -8.64
N GLY A 135 4.87 -5.22 -8.41
CA GLY A 135 4.68 -3.83 -8.02
C GLY A 135 3.90 -3.02 -9.06
N ALA A 136 4.21 -3.18 -10.34
CA ALA A 136 3.46 -2.55 -11.42
C ALA A 136 2.00 -3.05 -11.46
N GLY A 137 1.79 -4.36 -11.35
CA GLY A 137 0.46 -4.97 -11.35
C GLY A 137 -0.41 -4.46 -10.21
N ILE A 138 0.13 -4.33 -9.00
CA ILE A 138 -0.55 -3.69 -7.87
C ILE A 138 -0.94 -2.26 -8.22
N GLY A 139 -0.05 -1.49 -8.86
CA GLY A 139 -0.34 -0.13 -9.30
C GLY A 139 -1.50 -0.06 -10.30
N PHE A 140 -1.52 -0.91 -11.31
CA PHE A 140 -2.63 -1.01 -12.26
C PHE A 140 -3.93 -1.43 -11.60
N PHE A 141 -3.88 -2.37 -10.64
CA PHE A 141 -5.03 -2.80 -9.90
C PHE A 141 -5.62 -1.65 -9.05
N ILE A 142 -4.78 -0.90 -8.33
CA ILE A 142 -5.21 0.26 -7.53
C ILE A 142 -5.83 1.34 -8.43
N ALA A 143 -5.23 1.62 -9.61
CA ALA A 143 -5.80 2.55 -10.58
C ALA A 143 -7.17 2.09 -11.09
N PHE A 144 -7.33 0.80 -11.37
CA PHE A 144 -8.62 0.21 -11.77
C PHE A 144 -9.68 0.37 -10.67
N VAL A 145 -9.32 0.11 -9.41
CA VAL A 145 -10.19 0.36 -8.26
C VAL A 145 -10.58 1.84 -8.16
N GLY A 146 -9.64 2.75 -8.34
CA GLY A 146 -9.90 4.19 -8.39
C GLY A 146 -10.91 4.57 -9.47
N LEU A 147 -10.71 4.08 -10.70
CA LEU A 147 -11.62 4.32 -11.82
C LEU A 147 -13.04 3.79 -11.55
N LYS A 148 -13.15 2.60 -10.94
CA LYS A 148 -14.42 1.99 -10.54
C LYS A 148 -15.11 2.80 -9.44
N ASN A 149 -14.39 3.15 -8.37
CA ASN A 149 -14.97 3.86 -7.23
C ASN A 149 -15.39 5.30 -7.58
N ALA A 150 -14.71 5.91 -8.57
CA ALA A 150 -15.12 7.18 -9.15
C ALA A 150 -16.35 7.08 -10.05
N GLY A 151 -16.78 5.87 -10.44
CA GLY A 151 -17.84 5.67 -11.44
C GLY A 151 -17.41 6.04 -12.87
N ILE A 152 -16.10 6.24 -13.12
CA ILE A 152 -15.58 6.49 -14.47
C ILE A 152 -15.72 5.24 -15.34
N ILE A 153 -15.50 4.08 -14.75
CA ILE A 153 -15.80 2.78 -15.34
C ILE A 153 -16.84 2.05 -14.48
N VAL A 154 -17.73 1.33 -15.15
CA VAL A 154 -18.79 0.55 -14.51
C VAL A 154 -18.89 -0.85 -15.12
N ALA A 155 -19.52 -1.78 -14.41
CA ALA A 155 -19.74 -3.14 -14.91
C ALA A 155 -20.65 -3.14 -16.16
N SER A 156 -20.33 -4.01 -17.12
CA SER A 156 -21.09 -4.21 -18.34
C SER A 156 -21.26 -5.71 -18.60
N PRO A 157 -22.48 -6.21 -18.82
CA PRO A 157 -22.70 -7.63 -19.10
C PRO A 157 -22.03 -8.11 -20.41
N SER A 158 -21.84 -7.22 -21.37
CA SER A 158 -21.28 -7.56 -22.69
C SER A 158 -19.77 -7.44 -22.78
N THR A 159 -19.17 -6.48 -22.04
CA THR A 159 -17.74 -6.14 -22.16
C THR A 159 -16.99 -6.21 -20.84
N PHE A 160 -17.64 -6.71 -19.77
CA PHE A 160 -17.21 -6.73 -18.37
C PHE A 160 -17.11 -5.34 -17.74
N VAL A 161 -16.52 -4.36 -18.45
CA VAL A 161 -16.45 -2.96 -18.04
C VAL A 161 -16.77 -2.04 -19.23
N THR A 162 -17.37 -0.90 -18.90
CA THR A 162 -17.66 0.18 -19.88
C THR A 162 -17.50 1.53 -19.18
N ILE A 163 -17.54 2.61 -19.98
CA ILE A 163 -17.52 3.97 -19.45
C ILE A 163 -18.81 4.24 -18.65
N GLY A 164 -18.68 4.87 -17.51
CA GLY A 164 -19.79 5.26 -16.66
C GLY A 164 -20.55 6.49 -17.15
N ASN A 165 -21.44 7.00 -16.31
CA ASN A 165 -22.21 8.18 -16.63
C ASN A 165 -21.37 9.46 -16.42
N LEU A 166 -20.82 9.99 -17.49
CA LEU A 166 -20.00 11.21 -17.45
C LEU A 166 -20.80 12.49 -17.15
N THR A 167 -22.14 12.44 -17.12
CA THR A 167 -22.97 13.59 -16.71
C THR A 167 -23.22 13.64 -15.20
N ASP A 168 -22.83 12.61 -14.46
CA ASP A 168 -22.91 12.58 -13.01
C ASP A 168 -21.90 13.59 -12.41
N PRO A 169 -22.34 14.53 -11.58
CA PRO A 169 -21.47 15.54 -10.99
C PRO A 169 -20.31 14.93 -10.16
N THR A 170 -20.50 13.78 -9.51
CA THR A 170 -19.45 13.10 -8.74
C THR A 170 -18.37 12.51 -9.63
N VAL A 171 -18.76 11.93 -10.79
CA VAL A 171 -17.85 11.43 -11.81
C VAL A 171 -17.05 12.57 -12.44
N LEU A 172 -17.72 13.70 -12.78
CA LEU A 172 -17.04 14.88 -13.29
C LEU A 172 -16.06 15.47 -12.29
N LEU A 173 -16.43 15.54 -11.02
CA LEU A 173 -15.52 15.99 -9.95
C LEU A 173 -14.28 15.13 -9.90
N ALA A 174 -14.42 13.79 -9.94
CA ALA A 174 -13.30 12.87 -9.94
C ALA A 174 -12.39 13.04 -11.17
N ILE A 175 -12.96 13.23 -12.36
CA ILE A 175 -12.19 13.47 -13.60
C ILE A 175 -11.41 14.78 -13.50
N VAL A 176 -12.06 15.87 -13.08
CA VAL A 176 -11.40 17.18 -12.91
C VAL A 176 -10.28 17.07 -11.88
N GLY A 177 -10.54 16.41 -10.73
CA GLY A 177 -9.55 16.15 -9.68
C GLY A 177 -8.36 15.35 -10.20
N LEU A 178 -8.61 14.32 -11.02
CA LEU A 178 -7.55 13.51 -11.65
C LEU A 178 -6.66 14.37 -12.58
N LEU A 179 -7.26 15.17 -13.44
CA LEU A 179 -6.51 16.03 -14.35
C LEU A 179 -5.67 17.08 -13.61
N ILE A 180 -6.22 17.68 -12.55
CA ILE A 180 -5.50 18.61 -11.68
C ILE A 180 -4.33 17.89 -11.00
N THR A 181 -4.56 16.71 -10.42
CA THR A 181 -3.52 15.96 -9.71
C THR A 181 -2.39 15.56 -10.67
N ILE A 182 -2.71 15.08 -11.87
CA ILE A 182 -1.72 14.78 -12.92
C ILE A 182 -0.90 16.02 -13.28
N ALA A 183 -1.56 17.17 -13.48
CA ALA A 183 -0.88 18.43 -13.80
C ALA A 183 0.08 18.87 -12.68
N LEU A 184 -0.31 18.68 -11.40
CA LEU A 184 0.55 18.96 -10.25
C LEU A 184 1.76 18.03 -10.20
N VAL A 185 1.57 16.74 -10.47
CA VAL A 185 2.66 15.75 -10.55
C VAL A 185 3.65 16.10 -11.66
N ILE A 186 3.15 16.43 -12.86
CA ILE A 186 4.00 16.84 -14.01
C ILE A 186 4.83 18.08 -13.65
N LYS A 187 4.24 19.03 -12.91
CA LYS A 187 4.93 20.24 -12.43
C LYS A 187 5.87 20.00 -11.24
N ASN A 188 6.00 18.75 -10.78
CA ASN A 188 6.79 18.39 -9.62
C ASN A 188 6.40 19.17 -8.35
N VAL A 189 5.11 19.49 -8.18
CA VAL A 189 4.63 20.15 -6.95
C VAL A 189 4.84 19.22 -5.76
N PRO A 190 5.44 19.67 -4.67
CA PRO A 190 5.57 18.85 -3.47
C PRO A 190 4.21 18.37 -2.97
N ALA A 191 4.12 17.09 -2.55
CA ALA A 191 2.87 16.48 -2.11
C ALA A 191 1.70 16.59 -3.12
N ALA A 192 1.98 16.53 -4.42
CA ALA A 192 1.03 16.76 -5.52
C ALA A 192 -0.29 15.97 -5.36
N VAL A 193 -0.20 14.70 -4.91
CA VAL A 193 -1.38 13.84 -4.70
C VAL A 193 -2.29 14.41 -3.60
N PHE A 194 -1.71 14.79 -2.46
CA PHE A 194 -2.46 15.40 -1.35
C PHE A 194 -3.03 16.77 -1.76
N VAL A 195 -2.24 17.64 -2.39
CA VAL A 195 -2.70 18.94 -2.87
C VAL A 195 -3.84 18.79 -3.89
N GLY A 196 -3.72 17.84 -4.82
CA GLY A 196 -4.77 17.51 -5.78
C GLY A 196 -6.06 17.05 -5.09
N MET A 197 -5.95 16.21 -4.07
CA MET A 197 -7.10 15.76 -3.28
C MET A 197 -7.77 16.93 -2.53
N VAL A 198 -6.99 17.82 -1.92
CA VAL A 198 -7.52 19.02 -1.24
C VAL A 198 -8.23 19.94 -2.22
N ILE A 199 -7.64 20.22 -3.39
CA ILE A 199 -8.27 21.04 -4.43
C ILE A 199 -9.59 20.40 -4.90
N THR A 200 -9.59 19.09 -5.12
CA THR A 200 -10.79 18.33 -5.53
C THR A 200 -11.88 18.43 -4.46
N ALA A 201 -11.52 18.27 -3.18
CA ALA A 201 -12.46 18.44 -2.06
C ALA A 201 -13.05 19.85 -2.01
N VAL A 202 -12.21 20.89 -2.16
CA VAL A 202 -12.66 22.30 -2.17
C VAL A 202 -13.62 22.56 -3.33
N ILE A 203 -13.30 22.11 -4.54
CA ILE A 203 -14.20 22.22 -5.70
C ILE A 203 -15.52 21.50 -5.41
N GLY A 204 -15.46 20.26 -4.89
CA GLY A 204 -16.64 19.50 -4.53
C GLY A 204 -17.52 20.19 -3.48
N ILE A 205 -16.95 20.77 -2.43
CA ILE A 205 -17.66 21.54 -1.41
C ILE A 205 -18.39 22.74 -2.04
N ILE A 206 -17.72 23.48 -2.92
CA ILE A 206 -18.33 24.61 -3.63
C ILE A 206 -19.52 24.14 -4.48
N LEU A 207 -19.38 23.02 -5.21
CA LEU A 207 -20.46 22.43 -5.98
C LEU A 207 -21.61 21.92 -5.09
N GLY A 208 -21.30 21.41 -3.90
CA GLY A 208 -22.27 21.02 -2.88
C GLY A 208 -23.12 22.23 -2.40
N PHE A 209 -22.49 23.38 -2.15
CA PHE A 209 -23.19 24.62 -1.84
C PHE A 209 -24.08 25.12 -2.99
N MET A 210 -23.76 24.79 -4.22
CA MET A 210 -24.59 25.07 -5.39
C MET A 210 -25.76 24.08 -5.56
N GLY A 211 -25.95 23.13 -4.61
CA GLY A 211 -27.05 22.18 -4.59
C GLY A 211 -26.80 20.88 -5.34
N MET A 212 -25.57 20.57 -5.74
CA MET A 212 -25.24 19.30 -6.38
C MET A 212 -25.18 18.17 -5.34
N ALA A 213 -25.89 17.08 -5.58
CA ALA A 213 -25.93 15.93 -4.68
C ALA A 213 -24.63 15.09 -4.74
N GLY A 214 -24.30 14.39 -3.65
CA GLY A 214 -23.15 13.49 -3.58
C GLY A 214 -21.79 14.19 -3.42
N MET A 215 -21.79 15.49 -3.22
CA MET A 215 -20.57 16.28 -3.02
C MET A 215 -20.04 16.15 -1.58
N PRO A 216 -18.72 16.33 -1.36
CA PRO A 216 -18.15 16.46 -0.03
C PRO A 216 -18.77 17.63 0.72
N THR A 217 -18.88 17.50 2.04
CA THR A 217 -19.49 18.50 2.92
C THR A 217 -18.49 19.00 3.96
N LEU A 218 -18.70 20.21 4.47
CA LEU A 218 -17.95 20.67 5.63
C LEU A 218 -18.55 20.09 6.91
N PRO A 219 -17.74 19.67 7.88
CA PRO A 219 -18.22 19.20 9.17
C PRO A 219 -18.73 20.37 10.02
N GLU A 220 -19.62 20.08 10.96
CA GLU A 220 -20.04 21.06 11.98
C GLU A 220 -18.89 21.44 12.93
N HIS A 221 -18.00 20.48 13.21
CA HIS A 221 -16.81 20.65 14.02
C HIS A 221 -15.57 20.18 13.27
N PHE A 222 -14.51 21.00 13.27
CA PHE A 222 -13.24 20.66 12.59
C PHE A 222 -12.34 19.75 13.42
N ILE A 223 -12.52 19.75 14.74
CA ILE A 223 -11.69 19.00 15.69
C ILE A 223 -12.61 18.12 16.53
N SER A 224 -12.20 16.87 16.71
CA SER A 224 -12.83 15.91 17.62
C SER A 224 -11.83 15.37 18.62
N PHE A 225 -12.33 15.07 19.82
CA PHE A 225 -11.63 14.35 20.87
C PHE A 225 -12.29 12.99 21.14
N ASP A 226 -13.14 12.55 20.22
CA ASP A 226 -13.76 11.24 20.25
C ASP A 226 -12.85 10.24 19.54
N PHE A 227 -12.40 9.22 20.27
CA PHE A 227 -11.40 8.24 19.83
C PHE A 227 -11.93 6.82 19.95
N GLU A 228 -13.12 6.56 19.45
CA GLU A 228 -13.70 5.22 19.43
C GLU A 228 -13.02 4.32 18.39
N LEU A 229 -12.22 3.38 18.88
CA LEU A 229 -11.58 2.34 18.07
C LEU A 229 -12.44 1.06 18.10
N GLN A 230 -13.57 1.04 17.39
CA GLN A 230 -14.51 -0.09 17.38
C GLN A 230 -13.88 -1.38 16.83
N ALA A 231 -12.94 -1.27 15.91
CA ALA A 231 -12.26 -2.41 15.31
C ALA A 231 -11.05 -2.91 16.14
N ALA A 232 -10.68 -2.21 17.21
CA ALA A 232 -9.53 -2.60 18.03
C ALA A 232 -9.74 -3.97 18.67
N GLY A 233 -8.72 -4.83 18.57
CA GLY A 233 -8.75 -6.19 19.09
C GLY A 233 -9.56 -7.19 18.27
N SER A 234 -10.27 -6.77 17.22
CA SER A 234 -11.07 -7.67 16.39
C SER A 234 -10.23 -8.71 15.65
N CYS A 235 -8.92 -8.47 15.50
CA CYS A 235 -7.98 -9.46 14.96
C CYS A 235 -7.92 -10.76 15.80
N PHE A 236 -8.32 -10.74 17.06
CA PHE A 236 -8.39 -11.94 17.88
C PHE A 236 -9.71 -12.69 17.72
N SER A 237 -10.82 -12.00 17.45
CA SER A 237 -12.14 -12.61 17.30
C SER A 237 -12.31 -13.35 15.97
N GLY A 238 -11.61 -12.94 14.91
CA GLY A 238 -11.68 -13.55 13.58
C GLY A 238 -10.83 -14.81 13.39
N ILE A 239 -10.00 -15.19 14.38
CA ILE A 239 -9.07 -16.34 14.27
C ILE A 239 -9.82 -17.64 13.97
N SER A 240 -10.93 -17.89 14.66
CA SER A 240 -11.71 -19.13 14.50
C SER A 240 -12.29 -19.26 13.08
N GLU A 241 -12.77 -18.16 12.50
CA GLU A 241 -13.27 -18.11 11.13
C GLU A 241 -12.14 -18.33 10.12
N LEU A 242 -11.02 -17.64 10.30
CA LEU A 242 -9.86 -17.76 9.44
C LEU A 242 -9.39 -19.22 9.33
N PHE A 243 -9.31 -19.95 10.44
CA PHE A 243 -8.85 -21.32 10.48
C PHE A 243 -9.95 -22.37 10.27
N ALA A 244 -11.18 -21.97 9.96
CA ALA A 244 -12.24 -22.92 9.56
C ALA A 244 -11.82 -23.75 8.35
N ASN A 245 -11.02 -23.15 7.43
CA ASN A 245 -10.33 -23.86 6.35
C ASN A 245 -8.83 -23.57 6.44
N PRO A 246 -8.00 -24.50 6.96
CA PRO A 246 -6.57 -24.27 7.17
C PRO A 246 -5.78 -23.94 5.89
N PHE A 247 -6.19 -24.50 4.74
CA PHE A 247 -5.53 -24.21 3.48
C PHE A 247 -5.84 -22.78 3.00
N GLN A 248 -7.09 -22.33 3.08
CA GLN A 248 -7.44 -20.94 2.76
C GLN A 248 -6.75 -19.97 3.74
N ALA A 249 -6.69 -20.30 5.04
CA ALA A 249 -5.96 -19.52 6.02
C ALA A 249 -4.49 -19.35 5.62
N PHE A 250 -3.83 -20.44 5.24
CA PHE A 250 -2.44 -20.40 4.76
C PHE A 250 -2.29 -19.48 3.55
N VAL A 251 -3.16 -19.60 2.55
CA VAL A 251 -3.11 -18.77 1.34
C VAL A 251 -3.30 -17.29 1.66
N VAL A 252 -4.26 -16.96 2.52
CA VAL A 252 -4.56 -15.58 2.91
C VAL A 252 -3.39 -14.96 3.69
N ILE A 253 -2.90 -15.66 4.71
CA ILE A 253 -1.76 -15.22 5.53
C ILE A 253 -0.51 -15.05 4.65
N PHE A 254 -0.26 -16.03 3.78
CA PHE A 254 0.87 -15.98 2.85
C PHE A 254 0.76 -14.81 1.87
N SER A 255 -0.44 -14.51 1.36
CA SER A 255 -0.66 -13.39 0.45
C SER A 255 -0.35 -12.05 1.11
N PHE A 256 -0.80 -11.83 2.36
CA PHE A 256 -0.46 -10.63 3.12
C PHE A 256 1.05 -10.53 3.36
N LEU A 257 1.66 -11.59 3.86
CA LEU A 257 3.10 -11.66 4.10
C LEU A 257 3.90 -11.32 2.85
N PHE A 258 3.50 -11.91 1.71
CA PHE A 258 4.22 -11.78 0.46
C PHE A 258 4.11 -10.36 -0.13
N VAL A 259 2.90 -9.81 -0.19
CA VAL A 259 2.67 -8.46 -0.74
C VAL A 259 3.36 -7.41 0.12
N ASP A 260 3.18 -7.47 1.44
CA ASP A 260 3.79 -6.56 2.42
C ASP A 260 5.32 -6.59 2.33
N PHE A 261 5.87 -7.79 2.25
CA PHE A 261 7.30 -8.01 2.12
C PHE A 261 7.93 -7.33 0.89
N PHE A 262 7.29 -7.45 -0.29
CA PHE A 262 7.83 -6.87 -1.52
C PHE A 262 7.62 -5.37 -1.60
N ASP A 263 6.52 -4.87 -1.08
CA ASP A 263 6.22 -3.45 -1.03
C ASP A 263 7.28 -2.72 -0.17
N THR A 264 7.50 -3.21 1.05
CA THR A 264 8.51 -2.65 1.95
C THR A 264 9.93 -2.79 1.42
N ALA A 265 10.32 -3.99 0.94
CA ALA A 265 11.68 -4.21 0.45
C ALA A 265 11.98 -3.33 -0.78
N GLY A 266 11.03 -3.19 -1.70
CA GLY A 266 11.14 -2.32 -2.87
C GLY A 266 11.33 -0.86 -2.48
N THR A 267 10.52 -0.37 -1.56
CA THR A 267 10.58 1.01 -1.05
C THR A 267 11.91 1.31 -0.35
N LEU A 268 12.34 0.43 0.55
CA LEU A 268 13.59 0.62 1.30
C LEU A 268 14.82 0.62 0.37
N VAL A 269 14.85 -0.27 -0.63
CA VAL A 269 15.94 -0.29 -1.62
C VAL A 269 15.93 0.97 -2.47
N ALA A 270 14.77 1.41 -2.94
CA ALA A 270 14.66 2.62 -3.78
C ALA A 270 15.13 3.88 -3.03
N ILE A 271 14.72 4.04 -1.77
CA ILE A 271 15.12 5.19 -0.93
C ILE A 271 16.58 5.05 -0.51
N GLY A 272 17.01 3.86 -0.08
CA GLY A 272 18.38 3.59 0.33
C GLY A 272 19.41 3.90 -0.76
N ASN A 273 19.10 3.54 -2.01
CA ASN A 273 19.92 3.91 -3.18
C ASN A 273 20.05 5.43 -3.32
N ARG A 274 18.95 6.15 -3.13
CA ARG A 274 18.92 7.61 -3.32
C ARG A 274 19.74 8.39 -2.28
N ILE A 275 19.88 7.84 -1.07
CA ILE A 275 20.59 8.51 0.04
C ILE A 275 21.93 7.85 0.39
N GLY A 276 22.40 6.89 -0.42
CA GLY A 276 23.69 6.24 -0.24
C GLY A 276 23.77 5.31 0.97
N LEU A 277 22.65 4.68 1.36
CA LEU A 277 22.64 3.66 2.43
C LEU A 277 22.94 2.24 1.91
N ILE A 278 23.28 2.10 0.64
CA ILE A 278 23.72 0.83 0.08
C ILE A 278 25.24 0.77 0.15
N ASN A 279 25.74 -0.26 0.83
CA ASN A 279 27.19 -0.50 0.95
C ASN A 279 27.78 -1.06 -0.36
N ASP A 280 29.12 -1.17 -0.42
CA ASP A 280 29.83 -1.70 -1.60
C ASP A 280 29.45 -3.15 -1.95
N LYS A 281 28.79 -3.87 -1.04
CA LYS A 281 28.27 -5.23 -1.27
C LYS A 281 26.84 -5.25 -1.81
N GLY A 282 26.24 -4.07 -2.05
CA GLY A 282 24.85 -3.95 -2.49
C GLY A 282 23.81 -4.18 -1.37
N GLU A 283 24.22 -4.12 -0.09
CA GLU A 283 23.34 -4.35 1.06
C GLU A 283 22.95 -3.01 1.69
N LEU A 284 21.67 -2.92 2.10
CA LEU A 284 21.16 -1.77 2.85
C LEU A 284 21.70 -1.78 4.29
N GLU A 285 22.25 -0.65 4.73
CA GLU A 285 22.63 -0.42 6.11
C GLU A 285 21.38 -0.48 7.02
N ASN A 286 21.44 -1.21 8.14
CA ASN A 286 20.32 -1.36 9.10
C ASN A 286 18.99 -1.89 8.47
N ALA A 287 19.05 -2.64 7.38
CA ALA A 287 17.87 -3.17 6.73
C ALA A 287 17.00 -4.04 7.65
N GLU A 288 17.64 -4.87 8.50
CA GLU A 288 16.95 -5.75 9.44
C GLU A 288 16.10 -4.97 10.43
N GLN A 289 16.62 -3.85 10.95
CA GLN A 289 15.90 -2.97 11.88
C GLN A 289 14.72 -2.27 11.20
N ALA A 290 14.92 -1.81 9.96
CA ALA A 290 13.86 -1.17 9.18
C ALA A 290 12.71 -2.13 8.91
N LEU A 291 13.05 -3.35 8.57
CA LEU A 291 12.11 -4.41 8.28
C LEU A 291 11.41 -4.96 9.53
N LEU A 292 12.10 -4.94 10.67
CA LEU A 292 11.49 -5.28 11.96
C LEU A 292 10.48 -4.20 12.37
N ALA A 293 10.78 -2.94 12.16
CA ALA A 293 9.88 -1.85 12.47
C ALA A 293 8.59 -1.91 11.63
N ASP A 294 8.71 -2.27 10.36
CA ASP A 294 7.59 -2.52 9.46
C ASP A 294 6.69 -3.67 9.96
N ALA A 295 7.30 -4.81 10.31
CA ALA A 295 6.57 -5.96 10.84
C ALA A 295 5.86 -5.67 12.17
N VAL A 296 6.51 -4.93 13.08
CA VAL A 296 5.90 -4.46 14.34
C VAL A 296 4.76 -3.49 14.05
N GLY A 297 4.94 -2.59 13.07
CA GLY A 297 3.90 -1.68 12.61
C GLY A 297 2.66 -2.43 12.10
N THR A 298 2.85 -3.49 11.32
CA THR A 298 1.78 -4.36 10.81
C THR A 298 1.01 -5.04 11.94
N VAL A 299 1.70 -5.63 12.94
CA VAL A 299 1.04 -6.23 14.11
C VAL A 299 0.25 -5.19 14.88
N PHE A 300 0.84 -4.04 15.13
CA PHE A 300 0.20 -2.95 15.86
C PHE A 300 -1.02 -2.39 15.10
N GLY A 301 -0.90 -2.20 13.78
CA GLY A 301 -2.01 -1.79 12.92
C GLY A 301 -3.19 -2.77 12.94
N ALA A 302 -2.92 -4.06 12.83
CA ALA A 302 -3.95 -5.11 12.92
C ALA A 302 -4.68 -5.12 14.27
N VAL A 303 -3.95 -4.90 15.37
CA VAL A 303 -4.54 -4.80 16.72
C VAL A 303 -5.42 -3.56 16.85
N LEU A 304 -5.04 -2.44 16.25
CA LEU A 304 -5.85 -1.21 16.26
C LEU A 304 -7.05 -1.27 15.30
N GLY A 305 -7.06 -2.19 14.34
CA GLY A 305 -8.15 -2.33 13.37
C GLY A 305 -7.87 -1.66 12.02
N THR A 306 -6.62 -1.68 11.56
CA THR A 306 -6.26 -1.34 10.18
C THR A 306 -5.48 -2.48 9.53
N SER A 307 -5.28 -2.43 8.21
CA SER A 307 -4.51 -3.43 7.47
C SER A 307 -3.00 -3.30 7.75
N THR A 308 -2.16 -4.01 6.98
CA THR A 308 -0.70 -3.96 7.14
C THR A 308 -0.17 -2.52 7.08
N VAL A 309 0.81 -2.23 7.91
CA VAL A 309 1.51 -0.94 7.94
C VAL A 309 2.87 -1.13 7.30
N THR A 310 3.11 -0.50 6.15
CA THR A 310 4.30 -0.69 5.31
C THR A 310 5.09 0.60 5.12
N SER A 311 6.31 0.47 4.63
CA SER A 311 7.19 1.60 4.27
C SER A 311 6.68 2.31 3.01
N PHE A 312 6.52 3.63 3.05
CA PHE A 312 5.96 4.43 1.96
C PHE A 312 7.03 5.06 1.06
N VAL A 313 6.92 4.83 -0.25
CA VAL A 313 7.81 5.39 -1.28
C VAL A 313 7.74 6.91 -1.36
N GLU A 314 6.63 7.52 -0.97
CA GLU A 314 6.40 8.96 -0.85
C GLU A 314 7.40 9.62 0.13
N SER A 315 8.01 8.87 1.03
CA SER A 315 9.13 9.33 1.87
C SER A 315 10.30 9.87 1.04
N SER A 316 10.40 9.46 -0.24
CA SER A 316 11.34 10.03 -1.20
C SER A 316 11.17 11.55 -1.39
N SER A 317 9.99 12.11 -1.10
CA SER A 317 9.73 13.56 -1.15
C SER A 317 10.48 14.29 -0.03
N GLY A 318 10.45 13.78 1.20
CA GLY A 318 11.23 14.28 2.32
C GLY A 318 12.73 14.14 2.11
N VAL A 319 13.14 12.99 1.57
CA VAL A 319 14.54 12.76 1.15
C VAL A 319 14.96 13.78 0.09
N GLY A 320 14.08 14.15 -0.83
CA GLY A 320 14.31 15.16 -1.87
C GLY A 320 14.60 16.55 -1.32
N VAL A 321 14.04 16.93 -0.17
CA VAL A 321 14.30 18.21 0.50
C VAL A 321 15.42 18.15 1.55
N GLY A 322 16.10 17.01 1.67
CA GLY A 322 17.31 16.86 2.48
C GLY A 322 17.17 15.97 3.72
N GLY A 323 16.05 15.27 3.91
CA GLY A 323 15.90 14.26 4.97
C GLY A 323 16.88 13.10 4.78
N ARG A 324 17.58 12.73 5.85
CA ARG A 324 18.62 11.70 5.81
C ARG A 324 18.57 10.74 6.99
N THR A 325 17.77 11.05 8.00
CA THR A 325 17.80 10.33 9.28
C THR A 325 16.39 9.97 9.76
N GLY A 326 16.34 9.16 10.80
CA GLY A 326 15.07 8.78 11.44
C GLY A 326 14.30 9.95 12.06
N LEU A 327 14.91 11.12 12.24
CA LEU A 327 14.20 12.31 12.73
C LEU A 327 13.14 12.75 11.72
N THR A 328 13.37 12.60 10.41
CA THR A 328 12.37 12.80 9.35
C THR A 328 11.14 11.89 9.58
N ALA A 329 11.35 10.59 9.81
CA ALA A 329 10.26 9.64 10.06
C ALA A 329 9.53 9.94 11.38
N CYS A 330 10.26 10.26 12.45
CA CYS A 330 9.66 10.67 13.73
C CYS A 330 8.77 11.92 13.56
N THR A 331 9.22 12.90 12.79
CA THR A 331 8.44 14.12 12.54
C THR A 331 7.15 13.80 11.78
N SER A 332 7.23 12.98 10.73
CA SER A 332 6.05 12.50 10.01
C SER A 332 5.08 11.76 10.94
N GLY A 333 5.61 10.90 11.80
CA GLY A 333 4.82 10.15 12.78
C GLY A 333 4.07 11.06 13.76
N VAL A 334 4.73 12.11 14.27
CA VAL A 334 4.06 13.12 15.12
C VAL A 334 2.94 13.83 14.36
N CYS A 335 3.16 14.18 13.09
CA CYS A 335 2.12 14.80 12.26
C CYS A 335 0.92 13.86 12.06
N PHE A 336 1.13 12.55 11.87
CA PHE A 336 0.04 11.57 11.80
C PHE A 336 -0.74 11.49 13.11
N LEU A 337 -0.06 11.50 14.27
CA LEU A 337 -0.74 11.51 15.58
C LEU A 337 -1.54 12.80 15.80
N LEU A 338 -1.04 13.94 15.34
CA LEU A 338 -1.78 15.20 15.39
C LEU A 338 -2.98 15.22 14.45
N ALA A 339 -2.91 14.51 13.32
CA ALA A 339 -4.01 14.41 12.37
C ALA A 339 -5.24 13.67 12.94
N VAL A 340 -5.09 12.89 14.02
CA VAL A 340 -6.18 12.21 14.72
C VAL A 340 -7.28 13.20 15.14
N PHE A 341 -6.90 14.40 15.56
CA PHE A 341 -7.85 15.45 15.97
C PHE A 341 -8.67 16.03 14.82
N LEU A 342 -8.19 15.87 13.57
CA LEU A 342 -8.83 16.36 12.35
C LEU A 342 -9.81 15.35 11.73
N SER A 343 -10.19 14.29 12.46
CA SER A 343 -11.08 13.23 11.97
C SER A 343 -12.39 13.75 11.35
N PRO A 344 -13.15 14.69 11.94
CA PRO A 344 -14.39 15.15 11.33
C PRO A 344 -14.17 15.86 9.99
N LEU A 345 -13.10 16.66 9.90
CA LEU A 345 -12.75 17.38 8.68
C LEU A 345 -12.43 16.40 7.55
N ILE A 346 -11.58 15.42 7.82
CA ILE A 346 -11.13 14.48 6.79
C ILE A 346 -12.27 13.55 6.37
N LEU A 347 -13.03 13.00 7.31
CA LEU A 347 -14.10 12.04 7.02
C LEU A 347 -15.28 12.67 6.25
N SER A 348 -15.59 13.95 6.48
CA SER A 348 -16.67 14.64 5.78
C SER A 348 -16.28 15.13 4.38
N THR A 349 -15.00 15.50 4.20
CA THR A 349 -14.51 16.06 2.94
C THR A 349 -14.00 15.00 1.97
N VAL A 350 -13.65 13.81 2.47
CA VAL A 350 -13.04 12.73 1.67
C VAL A 350 -14.11 11.73 1.22
N THR A 351 -14.65 11.97 0.02
CA THR A 351 -15.57 11.07 -0.70
C THR A 351 -14.82 10.22 -1.74
N ASN A 352 -15.48 9.23 -2.34
CA ASN A 352 -14.90 8.43 -3.42
C ASN A 352 -14.44 9.30 -4.61
N ALA A 353 -15.17 10.36 -4.94
CA ALA A 353 -14.79 11.30 -5.98
C ALA A 353 -13.49 12.06 -5.66
N VAL A 354 -13.20 12.28 -4.39
CA VAL A 354 -12.00 12.97 -3.90
C VAL A 354 -10.80 12.01 -3.79
N THR A 355 -11.02 10.75 -3.38
CA THR A 355 -9.95 9.75 -3.22
C THR A 355 -9.53 9.06 -4.51
N ALA A 356 -10.44 8.87 -5.44
CA ALA A 356 -10.17 8.16 -6.69
C ALA A 356 -9.02 8.77 -7.51
N PRO A 357 -8.90 10.11 -7.68
CA PRO A 357 -7.74 10.72 -8.31
C PRO A 357 -6.40 10.31 -7.68
N ALA A 358 -6.35 10.22 -6.35
CA ALA A 358 -5.15 9.80 -5.62
C ALA A 358 -4.80 8.34 -5.94
N LEU A 359 -5.78 7.43 -5.89
CA LEU A 359 -5.60 6.01 -6.23
C LEU A 359 -5.07 5.84 -7.66
N ILE A 360 -5.65 6.55 -8.63
CA ILE A 360 -5.25 6.45 -10.03
C ILE A 360 -3.81 6.96 -10.21
N VAL A 361 -3.46 8.10 -9.62
CA VAL A 361 -2.13 8.70 -9.75
C VAL A 361 -1.06 7.85 -9.06
N VAL A 362 -1.34 7.30 -7.88
CA VAL A 362 -0.45 6.34 -7.21
C VAL A 362 -0.25 5.11 -8.09
N GLY A 363 -1.33 4.60 -8.70
CA GLY A 363 -1.23 3.51 -9.66
C GLY A 363 -0.33 3.84 -10.86
N ILE A 364 -0.42 5.05 -11.41
CA ILE A 364 0.47 5.53 -12.49
C ILE A 364 1.93 5.54 -12.03
N MET A 365 2.21 6.01 -10.81
CA MET A 365 3.57 6.04 -10.27
C MET A 365 4.15 4.63 -10.08
N MET A 366 3.34 3.68 -9.59
CA MET A 366 3.76 2.29 -9.43
C MET A 366 3.95 1.58 -10.78
N ALA A 367 3.13 1.90 -11.79
CA ALA A 367 3.26 1.36 -13.15
C ALA A 367 4.61 1.68 -13.82
N GLN A 368 5.33 2.71 -13.36
CA GLN A 368 6.68 3.04 -13.85
C GLN A 368 7.69 1.90 -13.61
N GLN A 369 7.41 0.97 -12.71
CA GLN A 369 8.24 -0.22 -12.48
C GLN A 369 8.32 -1.13 -13.71
N LEU A 370 7.36 -1.07 -14.63
CA LEU A 370 7.40 -1.79 -15.92
C LEU A 370 8.66 -1.47 -16.73
N LYS A 371 9.23 -0.28 -16.58
CA LYS A 371 10.46 0.13 -17.25
C LYS A 371 11.66 -0.77 -16.92
N GLY A 372 11.67 -1.39 -15.73
CA GLY A 372 12.76 -2.27 -15.31
C GLY A 372 12.61 -3.73 -15.77
N ILE A 373 11.52 -4.07 -16.46
CA ILE A 373 11.29 -5.40 -17.04
C ILE A 373 11.94 -5.44 -18.41
N ASP A 374 12.70 -6.51 -18.68
CA ASP A 374 13.24 -6.80 -19.99
C ASP A 374 12.15 -7.41 -20.88
N TRP A 375 11.54 -6.57 -21.71
CA TRP A 375 10.48 -6.97 -22.64
C TRP A 375 11.00 -7.69 -23.88
N ASP A 376 12.32 -7.66 -24.13
CA ASP A 376 12.96 -8.39 -25.23
C ASP A 376 13.21 -9.86 -24.83
N ASP A 377 13.38 -10.16 -23.53
CA ASP A 377 13.37 -11.54 -23.02
C ASP A 377 11.92 -12.02 -22.81
N MET A 378 11.47 -12.92 -23.69
CA MET A 378 10.10 -13.45 -23.67
C MET A 378 9.74 -14.15 -22.35
N ILE A 379 10.70 -14.66 -21.58
CA ILE A 379 10.45 -15.28 -20.27
C ILE A 379 9.88 -14.23 -19.31
N PHE A 380 10.56 -13.11 -19.20
CA PHE A 380 10.15 -12.02 -18.30
C PHE A 380 8.98 -11.21 -18.87
N ALA A 381 8.94 -11.01 -20.18
CA ALA A 381 7.83 -10.35 -20.86
C ALA A 381 6.51 -11.08 -20.64
N ALA A 382 6.49 -12.42 -20.83
CA ALA A 382 5.29 -13.23 -20.62
C ALA A 382 4.87 -13.27 -19.15
N ALA A 383 5.81 -13.52 -18.24
CA ALA A 383 5.51 -13.55 -16.81
C ALA A 383 5.02 -12.18 -16.29
N GLY A 384 5.69 -11.09 -16.70
CA GLY A 384 5.32 -9.72 -16.33
C GLY A 384 3.94 -9.32 -16.85
N PHE A 385 3.69 -9.57 -18.15
CA PHE A 385 2.39 -9.29 -18.75
C PHE A 385 1.26 -10.03 -18.07
N VAL A 386 1.41 -11.36 -17.85
CA VAL A 386 0.38 -12.18 -17.22
C VAL A 386 0.16 -11.74 -15.77
N THR A 387 1.22 -11.42 -15.02
CA THR A 387 1.09 -10.89 -13.65
C THR A 387 0.20 -9.66 -13.62
N VAL A 388 0.50 -8.66 -14.44
CA VAL A 388 -0.21 -7.37 -14.47
C VAL A 388 -1.65 -7.54 -14.93
N ILE A 389 -1.87 -8.21 -16.05
CA ILE A 389 -3.21 -8.31 -16.65
C ILE A 389 -4.17 -9.15 -15.80
N MET A 390 -3.65 -10.24 -15.19
CA MET A 390 -4.48 -11.11 -14.34
C MET A 390 -4.84 -10.46 -13.01
N MET A 391 -4.01 -9.59 -12.45
CA MET A 391 -4.40 -8.78 -11.27
C MET A 391 -5.65 -7.96 -11.56
N ILE A 392 -5.71 -7.32 -12.73
CA ILE A 392 -6.84 -6.48 -13.13
C ILE A 392 -8.07 -7.33 -13.47
N LEU A 393 -7.91 -8.30 -14.38
CA LEU A 393 -9.03 -9.07 -14.94
C LEU A 393 -9.67 -10.02 -13.92
N MET A 394 -8.87 -10.60 -13.03
CA MET A 394 -9.38 -11.45 -11.94
C MET A 394 -9.77 -10.64 -10.70
N TYR A 395 -9.58 -9.31 -10.73
CA TYR A 395 -9.82 -8.41 -9.60
C TYR A 395 -9.13 -8.89 -8.32
N SER A 396 -7.91 -9.44 -8.44
CA SER A 396 -7.19 -10.10 -7.35
C SER A 396 -5.69 -10.02 -7.53
N ILE A 397 -5.03 -9.40 -6.56
CA ILE A 397 -3.56 -9.30 -6.51
C ILE A 397 -2.94 -10.70 -6.38
N SER A 398 -3.47 -11.53 -5.47
CA SER A 398 -2.95 -12.88 -5.23
C SER A 398 -3.02 -13.77 -6.47
N ASN A 399 -4.14 -13.73 -7.20
CA ASN A 399 -4.31 -14.51 -8.42
C ASN A 399 -3.33 -14.07 -9.52
N GLY A 400 -3.13 -12.75 -9.67
CA GLY A 400 -2.16 -12.22 -10.62
C GLY A 400 -0.73 -12.66 -10.30
N ILE A 401 -0.32 -12.59 -9.03
CA ILE A 401 0.96 -13.08 -8.56
C ILE A 401 1.11 -14.57 -8.87
N ALA A 402 0.12 -15.37 -8.51
CA ALA A 402 0.12 -16.82 -8.75
C ALA A 402 0.30 -17.16 -10.24
N CYS A 403 -0.47 -16.52 -11.12
CA CYS A 403 -0.34 -16.68 -12.56
C CYS A 403 1.07 -16.31 -13.06
N GLY A 404 1.64 -15.21 -12.57
CA GLY A 404 2.98 -14.77 -12.92
C GLY A 404 4.07 -15.77 -12.57
N PHE A 405 4.04 -16.33 -11.35
CA PHE A 405 4.99 -17.36 -10.94
C PHE A 405 4.87 -18.65 -11.74
N ILE A 406 3.64 -19.08 -12.03
CA ILE A 406 3.38 -20.29 -12.84
C ILE A 406 3.94 -20.07 -14.25
N VAL A 407 3.62 -18.93 -14.90
CA VAL A 407 4.08 -18.63 -16.26
C VAL A 407 5.59 -18.47 -16.30
N TYR A 408 6.21 -17.79 -15.34
CA TYR A 408 7.66 -17.66 -15.25
C TYR A 408 8.33 -19.03 -15.19
N THR A 409 7.86 -19.91 -14.29
CA THR A 409 8.46 -21.23 -14.12
C THR A 409 8.30 -22.10 -15.37
N ILE A 410 7.12 -22.09 -16.01
CA ILE A 410 6.87 -22.81 -17.25
C ILE A 410 7.75 -22.27 -18.38
N ALA A 411 7.89 -20.94 -18.50
CA ALA A 411 8.74 -20.31 -19.52
C ALA A 411 10.22 -20.70 -19.34
N MET A 412 10.71 -20.75 -18.10
CA MET A 412 12.07 -21.22 -17.78
C MET A 412 12.28 -22.68 -18.16
N ILE A 413 11.29 -23.56 -17.94
CA ILE A 413 11.34 -24.96 -18.37
C ILE A 413 11.41 -25.03 -19.90
N ALA A 414 10.52 -24.31 -20.60
CA ALA A 414 10.46 -24.29 -22.05
C ALA A 414 11.77 -23.77 -22.69
N ALA A 415 12.43 -22.82 -22.04
CA ALA A 415 13.74 -22.30 -22.45
C ALA A 415 14.92 -23.24 -22.12
N GLY A 416 14.69 -24.39 -21.50
CA GLY A 416 15.75 -25.31 -21.06
C GLY A 416 16.52 -24.83 -19.83
N LYS A 417 16.07 -23.78 -19.16
CA LYS A 417 16.71 -23.14 -17.99
C LYS A 417 16.10 -23.56 -16.65
N ALA A 418 15.44 -24.72 -16.58
CA ALA A 418 14.78 -25.21 -15.37
C ALA A 418 15.72 -25.30 -14.14
N LYS A 419 17.01 -25.56 -14.36
CA LYS A 419 18.03 -25.64 -13.31
C LYS A 419 18.43 -24.28 -12.73
N GLU A 420 18.14 -23.20 -13.42
CA GLU A 420 18.41 -21.82 -12.97
C GLU A 420 17.28 -21.29 -12.07
N VAL A 421 16.13 -21.96 -12.04
CA VAL A 421 15.00 -21.57 -11.19
C VAL A 421 15.32 -21.95 -9.74
N HIS A 422 15.29 -20.94 -8.86
CA HIS A 422 15.58 -21.14 -7.44
C HIS A 422 14.54 -22.08 -6.79
N PRO A 423 14.93 -22.98 -5.86
CA PRO A 423 14.01 -23.93 -5.21
C PRO A 423 12.79 -23.27 -4.57
N THR A 424 12.94 -22.07 -4.00
CA THR A 424 11.82 -21.30 -3.45
C THR A 424 10.77 -20.97 -4.51
N VAL A 425 11.17 -20.63 -5.74
CA VAL A 425 10.23 -20.31 -6.83
C VAL A 425 9.47 -21.57 -7.26
N TRP A 426 10.13 -22.74 -7.26
CA TRP A 426 9.48 -24.03 -7.48
C TRP A 426 8.42 -24.32 -6.41
N ALA A 427 8.77 -24.12 -5.14
CA ALA A 427 7.84 -24.33 -4.03
C ALA A 427 6.62 -23.39 -4.17
N LEU A 428 6.85 -22.11 -4.49
CA LEU A 428 5.78 -21.14 -4.71
C LEU A 428 4.88 -21.52 -5.88
N MET A 429 5.46 -21.94 -7.00
CA MET A 429 4.70 -22.41 -8.16
C MET A 429 3.79 -23.60 -7.80
N ILE A 430 4.31 -24.59 -7.06
CA ILE A 430 3.51 -25.73 -6.61
C ILE A 430 2.36 -25.28 -5.70
N ILE A 431 2.63 -24.40 -4.74
CA ILE A 431 1.61 -23.84 -3.84
C ILE A 431 0.51 -23.13 -4.65
N PHE A 432 0.88 -22.31 -5.63
CA PHE A 432 -0.09 -21.59 -6.45
C PHE A 432 -0.89 -22.51 -7.40
N VAL A 433 -0.28 -23.56 -7.94
CA VAL A 433 -1.01 -24.57 -8.71
C VAL A 433 -2.03 -25.30 -7.83
N LEU A 434 -1.64 -25.70 -6.62
CA LEU A 434 -2.55 -26.31 -5.65
C LEU A 434 -3.68 -25.32 -5.25
N TYR A 435 -3.36 -24.05 -5.07
CA TYR A 435 -4.36 -23.01 -4.80
C TYR A 435 -5.45 -22.96 -5.88
N PHE A 436 -5.06 -22.94 -7.17
CA PHE A 436 -6.03 -22.96 -8.26
C PHE A 436 -6.74 -24.30 -8.43
N ALA A 437 -6.12 -25.41 -8.02
CA ALA A 437 -6.73 -26.74 -8.10
C ALA A 437 -7.73 -27.01 -6.96
N THR A 438 -7.67 -26.26 -5.84
CA THR A 438 -8.51 -26.48 -4.65
C THR A 438 -10.02 -26.56 -4.95
N PRO A 439 -10.63 -25.68 -5.78
CA PRO A 439 -12.06 -25.76 -6.09
C PRO A 439 -12.48 -27.02 -6.85
N TYR A 440 -11.53 -27.76 -7.43
CA TYR A 440 -11.77 -28.98 -8.18
C TYR A 440 -11.45 -30.26 -7.40
N ILE A 441 -10.79 -30.11 -6.24
CA ILE A 441 -10.34 -31.23 -5.40
C ILE A 441 -11.26 -31.39 -4.16
N MET A 442 -11.94 -30.31 -3.73
CA MET A 442 -12.95 -30.29 -2.67
C MET A 442 -14.35 -30.28 -3.25
#